data_762d328cf89fd803f72eb752c4876f7c
#
_entry.id   762d328cf89fd803f72eb752c4876f7c
#
_cell.length_a   1.000
_cell.length_b   1.000
_cell.length_c   1.000
_cell.angle_alpha   90.00
_cell.angle_beta   90.00
_cell.angle_gamma   90.00
#
_symmetry.space_group_name_H-M   'P 1'
#
loop_
_entity.id
_entity.type
_entity.pdbx_description
1 polymer ?
#
loop_
_entity_poly.entity_id
_entity_poly.type
_entity_poly.pdbx_seq_one_letter_code
_entity_poly.pdbx_strand_id
1 'polypeptide(L)'
;MEKVGNESPTIIVVGMIKIETSWYNALSAEFAAPYFEQLTEFVRQEYTQTTCYPPGRQIFAAFDLCPFDQVKVVIIGQDPYHGPGQAEGLCFSVAS
;
A
#
# COMPACT_ATOMS: atom_id res chain seq x y z
N MET A 1 17.95 9.10 -9.65
CA MET A 1 17.97 9.18 -9.06
C MET A 1 18.38 9.16 -8.31
N GLU A 2 18.66 9.13 -7.99
CA GLU A 2 18.96 9.12 -7.28
C GLU A 2 19.02 8.98 -6.32
N LYS A 3 19.14 8.59 -6.19
CA LYS A 3 19.15 8.40 -5.17
C LYS A 3 19.85 8.37 -4.49
N VAL A 4 20.14 8.23 -4.25
CA VAL A 4 20.84 8.18 -3.51
C VAL A 4 20.98 7.42 -2.55
N GLY A 5 21.49 6.85 -2.46
CA GLY A 5 21.73 5.94 -1.79
C GLY A 5 21.27 5.52 -0.54
N ASN A 6 21.35 5.46 0.27
CA ASN A 6 21.03 5.06 1.46
C ASN A 6 19.84 5.31 1.89
N GLU A 7 19.16 5.75 1.09
CA GLU A 7 18.01 6.18 1.50
C GLU A 7 17.02 5.24 1.60
N SER A 8 15.91 5.63 2.00
CA SER A 8 14.72 4.84 2.00
C SER A 8 14.39 4.44 0.61
N PRO A 9 13.63 3.38 0.39
CA PRO A 9 13.22 3.00 -0.95
C PRO A 9 12.54 4.15 -1.66
N THR A 10 12.78 4.23 -2.95
CA THR A 10 12.13 5.25 -3.77
C THR A 10 10.65 4.91 -3.91
N ILE A 11 9.81 5.89 -3.72
CA ILE A 11 8.36 5.72 -3.80
C ILE A 11 7.83 6.49 -4.99
N ILE A 12 6.99 5.83 -5.78
CA ILE A 12 6.39 6.42 -6.95
C ILE A 12 4.95 6.77 -6.66
N VAL A 13 4.53 7.95 -7.10
CA VAL A 13 3.15 8.36 -7.01
C VAL A 13 2.55 8.32 -8.42
N VAL A 14 1.50 7.53 -8.61
CA VAL A 14 0.82 7.42 -9.90
C VAL A 14 -0.66 7.56 -9.63
N GLY A 15 -1.24 8.68 -10.04
CA GLY A 15 -2.61 8.96 -9.70
C GLY A 15 -2.80 8.96 -8.21
N MET A 16 -3.59 8.03 -7.71
CA MET A 16 -3.83 7.89 -6.28
C MET A 16 -2.90 6.88 -5.62
N ILE A 17 -2.02 6.23 -6.39
CA ILE A 17 -1.17 5.16 -5.87
C ILE A 17 0.19 5.71 -5.49
N LYS A 18 0.62 5.41 -4.27
CA LYS A 18 1.93 5.76 -3.80
C LYS A 18 2.54 4.49 -3.24
N ILE A 19 3.47 3.90 -3.97
CA ILE A 19 4.00 2.60 -3.62
C ILE A 19 5.47 2.55 -3.98
N GLU A 20 6.21 1.70 -3.29
CA GLU A 20 7.64 1.57 -3.50
C GLU A 20 7.95 1.10 -4.93
N THR A 21 9.03 1.62 -5.51
CA THR A 21 9.34 1.49 -6.93
C THR A 21 9.39 0.05 -7.45
N SER A 22 10.05 -0.85 -6.72
CA SER A 22 10.19 -2.22 -7.21
C SER A 22 8.85 -2.92 -7.31
N TRP A 23 7.95 -2.61 -6.35
CA TRP A 23 6.59 -3.14 -6.40
C TRP A 23 5.80 -2.51 -7.54
N TYR A 24 5.97 -1.20 -7.74
CA TYR A 24 5.27 -0.56 -8.85
C TYR A 24 5.66 -1.22 -10.17
N ASN A 25 6.96 -1.49 -10.36
CA ASN A 25 7.42 -2.12 -11.60
C ASN A 25 6.86 -3.54 -11.73
N ALA A 26 6.82 -4.29 -10.64
CA ALA A 26 6.33 -5.66 -10.70
C ALA A 26 4.82 -5.72 -10.95
N LEU A 27 4.08 -4.71 -10.49
CA LEU A 27 2.63 -4.72 -10.54
C LEU A 27 2.05 -3.74 -11.54
N SER A 28 2.88 -3.12 -12.39
CA SER A 28 2.39 -2.06 -13.27
C SER A 28 1.24 -2.50 -14.17
N ALA A 29 1.27 -3.74 -14.64
CA ALA A 29 0.19 -4.24 -15.49
C ALA A 29 -1.12 -4.33 -14.71
N GLU A 30 -1.04 -4.64 -13.42
CA GLU A 30 -2.24 -4.69 -12.58
C GLU A 30 -2.81 -3.30 -12.38
N PHE A 31 -1.94 -2.32 -12.15
CA PHE A 31 -2.39 -0.95 -11.93
C PHE A 31 -3.05 -0.35 -13.18
N ALA A 32 -2.69 -0.85 -14.36
CA ALA A 32 -3.29 -0.39 -15.61
C ALA A 32 -4.54 -1.16 -15.99
N ALA A 33 -4.88 -2.23 -15.28
CA ALA A 33 -6.02 -3.06 -15.63
C ALA A 33 -7.32 -2.39 -15.19
N PRO A 34 -8.41 -2.60 -15.96
CA PRO A 34 -9.70 -1.97 -15.61
C PRO A 34 -10.21 -2.29 -14.22
N TYR A 35 -9.97 -3.51 -13.73
CA TYR A 35 -10.46 -3.85 -12.40
C TYR A 35 -9.83 -2.98 -11.33
N PHE A 36 -8.56 -2.58 -11.54
CA PHE A 36 -7.86 -1.79 -10.54
C PHE A 36 -8.41 -0.37 -10.49
N GLU A 37 -8.75 0.17 -11.66
CA GLU A 37 -9.36 1.48 -11.71
C GLU A 37 -10.70 1.49 -10.97
N GLN A 38 -11.50 0.45 -11.18
CA GLN A 38 -12.79 0.33 -10.49
C GLN A 38 -12.60 0.18 -8.98
N LEU A 39 -11.64 -0.62 -8.58
CA LEU A 39 -11.34 -0.82 -7.17
C LEU A 39 -10.87 0.48 -6.52
N THR A 40 -10.00 1.21 -7.19
CA THR A 40 -9.48 2.46 -6.66
C THR A 40 -10.58 3.48 -6.46
N GLU A 41 -11.50 3.57 -7.44
CA GLU A 41 -12.61 4.50 -7.34
C GLU A 41 -13.52 4.12 -6.16
N PHE A 42 -13.80 2.83 -6.00
CA PHE A 42 -14.64 2.36 -4.91
C PHE A 42 -14.00 2.70 -3.55
N VAL A 43 -12.71 2.41 -3.40
CA VAL A 43 -12.00 2.64 -2.15
C VAL A 43 -11.96 4.13 -1.84
N ARG A 44 -11.70 4.95 -2.85
CA ARG A 44 -11.64 6.39 -2.63
C ARG A 44 -12.96 6.93 -2.13
N GLN A 45 -14.07 6.45 -2.71
CA GLN A 45 -15.38 6.87 -2.26
C GLN A 45 -15.66 6.44 -0.83
N GLU A 46 -15.25 5.23 -0.47
CA GLU A 46 -15.43 4.75 0.90
C GLU A 46 -14.69 5.62 1.90
N TYR A 47 -13.48 6.03 1.57
CA TYR A 47 -12.70 6.88 2.46
C TYR A 47 -13.31 8.27 2.63
N THR A 48 -14.09 8.74 1.66
CA THR A 48 -14.75 10.04 1.79
C THR A 48 -16.07 9.95 2.53
N GLN A 49 -16.71 8.78 2.55
CA GLN A 49 -18.04 8.64 3.11
C GLN A 49 -18.05 8.06 4.52
N THR A 50 -16.99 7.35 4.90
CA THR A 50 -16.95 6.70 6.19
C THR A 50 -15.51 6.64 6.66
N THR A 51 -15.30 6.27 7.91
CA THR A 51 -13.94 6.11 8.43
C THR A 51 -13.43 4.73 8.05
N CYS A 52 -12.32 4.70 7.30
CA CYS A 52 -11.71 3.45 6.88
C CYS A 52 -10.32 3.30 7.49
N TYR A 53 -9.91 2.07 7.71
CA TYR A 53 -8.61 1.76 8.29
C TYR A 53 -7.86 0.80 7.37
N PRO A 54 -6.56 0.91 7.26
CA PRO A 54 -5.70 1.94 7.87
C PRO A 54 -5.86 3.27 7.14
N PRO A 55 -5.25 4.34 7.65
CA PRO A 55 -5.24 5.61 6.91
C PRO A 55 -4.65 5.41 5.52
N GLY A 56 -5.09 6.23 4.57
CA GLY A 56 -4.69 6.05 3.18
C GLY A 56 -3.20 5.94 2.96
N ARG A 57 -2.40 6.68 3.71
CA ARG A 57 -0.95 6.65 3.56
C ARG A 57 -0.32 5.33 3.98
N GLN A 58 -1.07 4.47 4.67
CA GLN A 58 -0.57 3.19 5.16
C GLN A 58 -1.14 1.99 4.41
N ILE A 59 -1.96 2.21 3.40
CA ILE A 59 -2.54 1.09 2.66
C ILE A 59 -1.46 0.19 2.07
N PHE A 60 -0.38 0.78 1.55
CA PHE A 60 0.70 0.01 0.94
C PHE A 60 1.92 -0.13 1.84
N ALA A 61 1.74 0.01 3.15
CA ALA A 61 2.88 -0.03 4.07
C ALA A 61 3.70 -1.31 3.94
N ALA A 62 3.05 -2.45 3.76
CA ALA A 62 3.77 -3.71 3.64
C ALA A 62 4.70 -3.70 2.42
N PHE A 63 4.24 -3.11 1.33
CA PHE A 63 5.06 -3.02 0.13
C PHE A 63 6.21 -2.04 0.30
N ASP A 64 5.93 -0.91 0.97
CA ASP A 64 6.95 0.12 1.15
C ASP A 64 8.07 -0.33 2.08
N LEU A 65 7.77 -1.24 3.00
CA LEU A 65 8.74 -1.69 3.99
C LEU A 65 9.59 -2.86 3.52
N CYS A 66 9.20 -3.54 2.43
CA CYS A 66 9.95 -4.67 1.94
C CYS A 66 9.93 -4.67 0.42
N PRO A 67 11.02 -4.23 -0.24
CA PRO A 67 11.08 -4.20 -1.70
C PRO A 67 10.80 -5.57 -2.32
N PHE A 68 10.30 -5.57 -3.53
CA PHE A 68 9.82 -6.78 -4.20
C PHE A 68 10.88 -7.89 -4.23
N ASP A 69 12.12 -7.54 -4.57
CA ASP A 69 13.18 -8.52 -4.72
C ASP A 69 13.71 -9.04 -3.39
N GLN A 70 13.25 -8.51 -2.27
CA GLN A 70 13.67 -8.99 -0.97
C GLN A 70 12.59 -9.82 -0.27
N VAL A 71 11.46 -10.00 -0.91
CA VAL A 71 10.37 -10.77 -0.32
C VAL A 71 10.72 -12.26 -0.33
N LYS A 72 10.51 -12.92 0.81
CA LYS A 72 10.69 -14.35 0.93
C LYS A 72 9.40 -15.05 1.29
N VAL A 73 8.54 -14.39 2.04
CA VAL A 73 7.27 -14.96 2.48
C VAL A 73 6.23 -13.87 2.41
N VAL A 74 5.03 -14.20 1.94
CA VAL A 74 3.90 -13.27 1.92
C VAL A 74 2.83 -13.83 2.84
N ILE A 75 2.36 -13.00 3.77
CA ILE A 75 1.27 -13.37 4.68
C ILE A 75 0.07 -12.54 4.34
N ILE A 76 -1.05 -13.19 4.06
CA ILE A 76 -2.30 -12.51 3.76
C ILE A 76 -3.26 -12.74 4.90
N GLY A 77 -3.65 -11.65 5.56
CA GLY A 77 -4.62 -11.71 6.62
C GLY A 77 -6.02 -11.43 6.10
N GLN A 78 -6.98 -11.45 6.99
CA GLN A 78 -8.36 -11.25 6.59
C GLN A 78 -8.72 -9.77 6.53
N ASP A 79 -8.76 -9.11 7.67
CA ASP A 79 -9.17 -7.71 7.75
C ASP A 79 -8.21 -6.94 8.63
N PRO A 80 -8.07 -5.63 8.41
CA PRO A 80 -7.30 -4.82 9.34
C PRO A 80 -8.05 -4.70 10.66
N TYR A 81 -7.34 -4.35 11.72
CA TYR A 81 -7.98 -4.03 12.98
C TYR A 81 -8.93 -2.86 12.78
N HIS A 82 -10.07 -2.90 13.47
CA HIS A 82 -11.12 -1.90 13.25
C HIS A 82 -11.21 -0.84 14.33
N GLY A 83 -10.35 -0.89 15.34
CA GLY A 83 -10.30 0.17 16.35
C GLY A 83 -9.57 1.39 15.82
N PRO A 84 -9.95 2.59 16.25
CA PRO A 84 -9.29 3.79 15.78
C PRO A 84 -7.79 3.75 16.08
N GLY A 85 -6.98 4.05 15.06
CA GLY A 85 -5.54 4.11 15.20
C GLY A 85 -4.84 2.77 15.31
N GLN A 86 -5.55 1.65 15.15
CA GLN A 86 -4.91 0.34 15.30
C GLN A 86 -4.29 -0.18 14.01
N ALA A 87 -5.03 -0.16 12.91
CA ALA A 87 -4.51 -0.70 11.66
C ALA A 87 -3.39 0.17 11.11
N GLU A 88 -2.32 -0.46 10.65
CA GLU A 88 -1.17 0.27 10.13
C GLU A 88 -0.65 -0.32 8.82
N GLY A 89 -1.45 -1.14 8.14
CA GLY A 89 -1.10 -1.66 6.83
C GLY A 89 -0.26 -2.91 6.83
N LEU A 90 -0.06 -3.52 7.99
CA LEU A 90 0.71 -4.74 8.12
C LEU A 90 -0.13 -5.81 8.81
N CYS A 91 -0.08 -7.02 8.26
CA CYS A 91 -0.83 -8.15 8.82
C CYS A 91 -0.39 -8.41 10.26
N PHE A 92 -1.35 -8.58 11.14
CA PHE A 92 -1.12 -8.88 12.56
C PHE A 92 -0.35 -7.80 13.31
N SER A 93 -0.24 -6.60 12.76
CA SER A 93 0.45 -5.50 13.40
C SER A 93 -0.55 -4.46 13.83
N VAL A 94 -0.38 -3.93 15.03
CA VAL A 94 -1.25 -2.91 15.56
C VAL A 94 -0.42 -1.78 16.12
N ALA A 95 -0.84 -0.55 15.81
CA ALA A 95 -0.13 0.61 16.30
C ALA A 95 -0.31 0.75 17.80
N SER A 96 0.76 1.09 18.49
CA SER A 96 0.72 1.22 19.95
C SER A 96 0.35 2.61 20.42
#